data_fffd2a6df9307b99127fb04f518571b6
#
_entry.id   fffd2a6df9307b99127fb04f518571b6
#
_cell.length_a   1.000
_cell.length_b   1.000
_cell.length_c   1.000
_cell.angle_alpha   90.00
_cell.angle_beta   90.00
_cell.angle_gamma   90.00
#
_symmetry.space_group_name_H-M   'P 1'
#
loop_
_entity.id
_entity.type
_entity.pdbx_description
1 polymer ?
#
loop_
_entity_poly.entity_id
_entity_poly.type
_entity_poly.pdbx_seq_one_letter_code
_entity_poly.pdbx_strand_id
1 'polypeptide(L)'
;MTRVRAEAARSTSTAAEETDRMAVHIVLVEPEIPPNTGNIARSCAATGSVLHLVKPLGFSIDDRSLKRAGLDYWPYVTVEIHESLKEFMDEYGPQCAPYGRRRMYLATTKGTHPYTDVRFKDGDMILFGRETAGLPRDFIGEREETDPGPSVRIPMSADTRLRSLNLSNSVAIILFEALRQLGFPELE
;
A
#
# COMPACT_ATOMS: atom_id res chain seq x y z
N MET A 1 2.81 -16.11 -9.78
CA MET A 1 1.90 -14.94 -9.80
C MET A 1 0.46 -15.39 -9.57
N THR A 2 -0.06 -15.22 -8.38
CA THR A 2 -1.43 -15.64 -8.06
C THR A 2 -2.28 -14.39 -7.84
N ARG A 3 -2.96 -13.94 -8.91
CA ARG A 3 -4.03 -12.94 -8.81
C ARG A 3 -5.28 -13.63 -8.28
N VAL A 4 -5.68 -13.31 -7.07
CA VAL A 4 -6.99 -13.72 -6.53
C VAL A 4 -7.99 -12.62 -6.88
N ARG A 5 -8.69 -12.79 -8.00
CA ARG A 5 -9.89 -11.99 -8.31
C ARG A 5 -11.11 -12.70 -7.78
N ALA A 6 -11.91 -12.01 -6.98
CA ALA A 6 -13.30 -12.38 -6.77
C ALA A 6 -14.09 -11.95 -8.01
N GLU A 7 -14.65 -12.93 -8.72
CA GLU A 7 -15.44 -12.75 -9.93
C GLU A 7 -16.84 -12.21 -9.55
N ALA A 8 -17.01 -10.90 -9.69
CA ALA A 8 -18.33 -10.28 -9.75
C ALA A 8 -18.54 -9.77 -11.17
N ALA A 9 -19.54 -10.31 -11.84
CA ALA A 9 -19.88 -10.09 -13.23
C ALA A 9 -20.00 -8.60 -13.59
N ARG A 10 -19.07 -8.09 -14.43
CA ARG A 10 -19.26 -6.90 -15.28
C ARG A 10 -18.57 -7.13 -16.62
N SER A 11 -19.24 -6.67 -17.69
CA SER A 11 -18.98 -6.81 -19.11
C SER A 11 -17.54 -6.59 -19.55
N THR A 12 -17.08 -7.47 -20.40
CA THR A 12 -15.96 -7.46 -21.37
C THR A 12 -15.23 -6.12 -21.58
N SER A 13 -14.31 -5.80 -20.70
CA SER A 13 -13.12 -4.99 -20.91
C SER A 13 -11.92 -5.85 -20.52
N THR A 14 -10.83 -5.81 -21.30
CA THR A 14 -9.70 -6.70 -21.08
C THR A 14 -9.04 -6.43 -19.73
N ALA A 15 -8.68 -7.46 -18.99
CA ALA A 15 -8.15 -7.40 -17.63
C ALA A 15 -6.90 -6.50 -17.44
N ALA A 16 -6.25 -6.09 -18.53
CA ALA A 16 -5.13 -5.15 -18.54
C ALA A 16 -5.60 -3.67 -18.54
N GLU A 17 -6.79 -3.36 -19.08
CA GLU A 17 -7.31 -1.99 -19.14
C GLU A 17 -8.03 -1.58 -17.85
N GLU A 18 -8.52 -2.54 -17.05
CA GLU A 18 -9.14 -2.26 -15.75
C GLU A 18 -8.14 -1.93 -14.62
N THR A 19 -6.88 -2.33 -14.76
CA THR A 19 -5.81 -1.99 -13.80
C THR A 19 -5.17 -0.63 -14.07
N ASP A 20 -5.48 0.01 -15.17
CA ASP A 20 -4.99 1.34 -15.53
C ASP A 20 -5.95 2.46 -15.10
N ARG A 21 -6.98 2.14 -14.31
CA ARG A 21 -7.86 3.14 -13.69
C ARG A 21 -7.11 3.84 -12.57
N MET A 22 -7.35 5.14 -12.48
CA MET A 22 -6.81 6.03 -11.44
C MET A 22 -6.93 5.41 -10.05
N ALA A 23 -5.84 4.90 -9.52
CA ALA A 23 -5.82 4.26 -8.22
C ALA A 23 -4.49 4.53 -7.48
N VAL A 24 -4.60 4.84 -6.21
CA VAL A 24 -3.45 4.82 -5.30
C VAL A 24 -3.16 3.37 -4.91
N HIS A 25 -1.90 2.99 -4.91
CA HIS A 25 -1.47 1.65 -4.51
C HIS A 25 -0.92 1.67 -3.09
N ILE A 26 -1.49 0.87 -2.22
CA ILE A 26 -1.00 0.64 -0.86
C ILE A 26 -0.20 -0.65 -0.84
N VAL A 27 1.05 -0.58 -0.41
CA VAL A 27 1.97 -1.72 -0.35
C VAL A 27 2.32 -2.00 1.09
N LEU A 28 1.95 -3.17 1.60
CA LEU A 28 2.32 -3.65 2.93
C LEU A 28 3.46 -4.63 2.81
N VAL A 29 4.64 -4.24 3.30
CA VAL A 29 5.83 -5.08 3.29
C VAL A 29 5.87 -5.87 4.60
N GLU A 30 5.65 -7.18 4.49
CA GLU A 30 5.70 -8.15 5.58
C GLU A 30 4.79 -7.78 6.77
N PRO A 31 3.48 -7.49 6.55
CA PRO A 31 2.57 -7.12 7.62
C PRO A 31 2.39 -8.26 8.62
N GLU A 32 2.32 -7.92 9.91
CA GLU A 32 2.34 -8.90 11.01
C GLU A 32 0.98 -9.08 11.68
N ILE A 33 0.12 -8.06 11.68
CA ILE A 33 -1.10 -8.01 12.48
C ILE A 33 -2.36 -8.10 11.58
N PRO A 34 -3.09 -9.25 11.56
CA PRO A 34 -4.25 -9.45 10.70
C PRO A 34 -5.33 -8.35 10.79
N PRO A 35 -5.73 -7.86 11.99
CA PRO A 35 -6.69 -6.77 12.10
C PRO A 35 -6.28 -5.47 11.40
N ASN A 36 -4.98 -5.13 11.37
CA ASN A 36 -4.51 -3.97 10.64
C ASN A 36 -4.69 -4.15 9.13
N THR A 37 -4.26 -5.30 8.60
CA THR A 37 -4.43 -5.64 7.18
C THR A 37 -5.91 -5.63 6.79
N GLY A 38 -6.79 -6.13 7.68
CA GLY A 38 -8.24 -6.10 7.48
C GLY A 38 -8.81 -4.70 7.36
N ASN A 39 -8.43 -3.80 8.25
CA ASN A 39 -8.86 -2.41 8.21
C ASN A 39 -8.32 -1.68 6.98
N ILE A 40 -7.08 -1.99 6.57
CA ILE A 40 -6.48 -1.42 5.36
C ILE A 40 -7.20 -1.92 4.10
N ALA A 41 -7.50 -3.22 4.01
CA ALA A 41 -8.26 -3.79 2.91
C ALA A 41 -9.65 -3.13 2.78
N ARG A 42 -10.34 -2.85 3.90
CA ARG A 42 -11.58 -2.09 3.92
C ARG A 42 -11.41 -0.68 3.35
N SER A 43 -10.35 0.03 3.75
CA SER A 43 -10.06 1.37 3.23
C SER A 43 -9.79 1.33 1.73
N CYS A 44 -8.99 0.36 1.25
CA CYS A 44 -8.73 0.17 -0.17
C CYS A 44 -10.01 -0.18 -0.96
N ALA A 45 -10.85 -1.07 -0.44
CA ALA A 45 -12.14 -1.41 -1.08
C ALA A 45 -13.05 -0.19 -1.19
N ALA A 46 -13.14 0.63 -0.13
CA ALA A 46 -13.97 1.81 -0.09
C ALA A 46 -13.50 2.93 -1.02
N THR A 47 -12.25 2.91 -1.44
CA THR A 47 -11.62 3.98 -2.25
C THR A 47 -11.21 3.55 -3.64
N GLY A 48 -11.46 2.29 -4.03
CA GLY A 48 -10.98 1.74 -5.30
C GLY A 48 -9.46 1.58 -5.38
N SER A 49 -8.75 1.72 -4.26
CA SER A 49 -7.29 1.60 -4.21
C SER A 49 -6.84 0.15 -4.27
N VAL A 50 -5.65 -0.10 -4.82
CA VAL A 50 -5.06 -1.44 -4.91
C VAL A 50 -4.24 -1.74 -3.66
N LEU A 51 -4.41 -2.94 -3.11
CA LEU A 51 -3.63 -3.43 -1.97
C LEU A 51 -2.60 -4.46 -2.42
N HIS A 52 -1.32 -4.19 -2.19
CA HIS A 52 -0.24 -5.14 -2.37
C HIS A 52 0.19 -5.71 -1.02
N LEU A 53 0.31 -7.03 -0.94
CA LEU A 53 0.83 -7.75 0.23
C LEU A 53 2.13 -8.43 -0.14
N VAL A 54 3.23 -7.99 0.45
CA VAL A 54 4.55 -8.56 0.24
C VAL A 54 4.87 -9.52 1.39
N LYS A 55 5.12 -10.79 1.06
CA LYS A 55 5.48 -11.82 2.05
C LYS A 55 6.92 -11.64 2.59
N PRO A 56 7.23 -12.27 3.78
CA PRO A 56 6.35 -13.13 4.57
C PRO A 56 5.27 -12.34 5.33
N LEU A 57 4.10 -12.96 5.50
CA LEU A 57 3.01 -12.39 6.29
C LEU A 57 3.01 -13.03 7.68
N GLY A 58 2.75 -12.24 8.72
CA GLY A 58 2.61 -12.74 10.09
C GLY A 58 1.31 -13.54 10.35
N PHE A 59 0.53 -13.81 9.29
CA PHE A 59 -0.76 -14.50 9.34
C PHE A 59 -1.03 -15.30 8.06
N SER A 60 -2.01 -16.19 8.12
CA SER A 60 -2.48 -16.93 6.94
C SER A 60 -3.56 -16.13 6.20
N ILE A 61 -3.49 -16.13 4.86
CA ILE A 61 -4.51 -15.53 3.98
C ILE A 61 -5.65 -16.51 3.71
N ASP A 62 -5.80 -17.57 4.49
CA ASP A 62 -6.95 -18.44 4.34
C ASP A 62 -8.25 -17.74 4.73
N ASP A 63 -9.36 -18.14 4.11
CA ASP A 63 -10.68 -17.54 4.32
C ASP A 63 -11.10 -17.43 5.79
N ARG A 64 -10.62 -18.33 6.66
CA ARG A 64 -11.00 -18.35 8.07
C ARG A 64 -10.29 -17.27 8.87
N SER A 65 -9.00 -17.06 8.60
CA SER A 65 -8.23 -15.99 9.25
C SER A 65 -8.73 -14.61 8.83
N LEU A 66 -9.00 -14.44 7.55
CA LEU A 66 -9.57 -13.22 6.98
C LEU A 66 -10.97 -12.91 7.53
N LYS A 67 -11.87 -13.92 7.58
CA LYS A 67 -13.21 -13.76 8.14
C LYS A 67 -13.19 -13.38 9.63
N ARG A 68 -12.29 -13.97 10.42
CA ARG A 68 -12.13 -13.59 11.86
C ARG A 68 -11.61 -12.18 12.05
N ALA A 69 -10.83 -11.65 11.11
CA ALA A 69 -10.34 -10.28 11.14
C ALA A 69 -11.37 -9.23 10.67
N GLY A 70 -12.61 -9.66 10.36
CA GLY A 70 -13.69 -8.76 9.90
C GLY A 70 -13.54 -8.33 8.44
N LEU A 71 -12.94 -9.17 7.61
CA LEU A 71 -12.67 -8.86 6.20
C LEU A 71 -13.84 -9.19 5.27
N ASP A 72 -15.05 -8.74 5.61
CA ASP A 72 -16.22 -8.83 4.72
C ASP A 72 -16.02 -8.06 3.40
N TYR A 73 -14.97 -7.21 3.36
CA TYR A 73 -14.61 -6.39 2.20
C TYR A 73 -13.62 -7.04 1.25
N TRP A 74 -13.04 -8.19 1.61
CA TRP A 74 -12.05 -8.87 0.78
C TRP A 74 -12.51 -9.15 -0.67
N PRO A 75 -13.77 -9.52 -0.92
CA PRO A 75 -14.29 -9.70 -2.28
C PRO A 75 -14.33 -8.41 -3.12
N TYR A 76 -14.24 -7.26 -2.47
CA TYR A 76 -14.41 -5.93 -3.11
C TYR A 76 -13.09 -5.17 -3.26
N VAL A 77 -11.99 -5.68 -2.72
CA VAL A 77 -10.68 -5.06 -2.84
C VAL A 77 -9.84 -5.77 -3.92
N THR A 78 -9.13 -5.01 -4.73
CA THR A 78 -8.10 -5.57 -5.60
C THR A 78 -6.86 -5.84 -4.77
N VAL A 79 -6.51 -7.12 -4.60
CA VAL A 79 -5.34 -7.55 -3.83
C VAL A 79 -4.35 -8.26 -4.73
N GLU A 80 -3.09 -7.85 -4.64
CA GLU A 80 -1.95 -8.50 -5.29
C GLU A 80 -0.98 -9.01 -4.22
N ILE A 81 -0.52 -10.26 -4.37
CA ILE A 81 0.34 -10.92 -3.40
C ILE A 81 1.68 -11.23 -4.06
N HIS A 82 2.76 -10.82 -3.41
CA HIS A 82 4.13 -11.00 -3.85
C HIS A 82 4.87 -11.90 -2.87
N GLU A 83 5.64 -12.86 -3.39
CA GLU A 83 6.37 -13.82 -2.57
C GLU A 83 7.55 -13.18 -1.81
N SER A 84 8.02 -12.02 -2.29
CA SER A 84 9.08 -11.26 -1.62
C SER A 84 9.10 -9.80 -2.06
N LEU A 85 9.78 -8.94 -1.28
CA LEU A 85 10.05 -7.56 -1.67
C LEU A 85 10.85 -7.47 -2.96
N LYS A 86 11.75 -8.45 -3.20
CA LYS A 86 12.50 -8.54 -4.45
C LYS A 86 11.56 -8.76 -5.64
N GLU A 87 10.65 -9.73 -5.56
CA GLU A 87 9.67 -9.99 -6.64
C GLU A 87 8.81 -8.74 -6.92
N PHE A 88 8.33 -8.08 -5.86
CA PHE A 88 7.60 -6.82 -6.00
C PHE A 88 8.42 -5.76 -6.73
N MET A 89 9.70 -5.58 -6.38
CA MET A 89 10.59 -4.62 -7.03
C MET A 89 10.99 -5.02 -8.45
N ASP A 90 11.09 -6.32 -8.73
CA ASP A 90 11.33 -6.82 -10.10
C ASP A 90 10.13 -6.54 -11.03
N GLU A 91 8.91 -6.42 -10.48
CA GLU A 91 7.69 -6.13 -11.24
C GLU A 91 7.37 -4.61 -11.31
N TYR A 92 7.45 -3.92 -10.19
CA TYR A 92 6.99 -2.53 -10.03
C TYR A 92 8.13 -1.52 -9.85
N GLY A 93 9.36 -1.97 -9.74
CA GLY A 93 10.52 -1.09 -9.53
C GLY A 93 10.73 -0.07 -10.65
N PRO A 94 11.54 0.97 -10.42
CA PRO A 94 11.73 2.09 -11.36
C PRO A 94 12.18 1.67 -12.76
N GLN A 95 12.87 0.54 -12.88
CA GLN A 95 13.37 0.00 -14.15
C GLN A 95 12.34 -0.84 -14.94
N CYS A 96 11.16 -1.07 -14.35
CA CYS A 96 10.17 -1.98 -14.93
C CYS A 96 9.14 -1.23 -15.76
N ALA A 97 9.14 -1.39 -17.08
CA ALA A 97 8.08 -0.88 -17.94
C ALA A 97 6.92 -1.90 -17.99
N PRO A 98 5.65 -1.43 -18.00
CA PRO A 98 5.19 -0.05 -18.01
C PRO A 98 5.10 0.59 -16.62
N TYR A 99 5.20 -0.18 -15.55
CA TYR A 99 4.95 0.24 -14.17
C TYR A 99 6.08 1.08 -13.55
N GLY A 100 7.30 1.02 -14.06
CA GLY A 100 8.46 1.76 -13.54
C GLY A 100 8.37 3.30 -13.59
N ARG A 101 7.29 3.85 -14.17
CA ARG A 101 6.98 5.29 -14.10
C ARG A 101 6.22 5.67 -12.84
N ARG A 102 5.73 4.69 -12.07
CA ARG A 102 5.01 4.93 -10.81
C ARG A 102 6.01 5.31 -9.74
N ARG A 103 5.70 6.38 -9.03
CA ARG A 103 6.55 6.82 -7.92
C ARG A 103 6.25 6.00 -6.69
N MET A 104 7.29 5.66 -5.95
CA MET A 104 7.18 4.93 -4.70
C MET A 104 7.54 5.84 -3.53
N TYR A 105 6.60 6.03 -2.62
CA TYR A 105 6.79 6.77 -1.38
C TYR A 105 7.01 5.79 -0.23
N LEU A 106 8.09 5.98 0.54
CA LEU A 106 8.37 5.17 1.72
C LEU A 106 7.74 5.83 2.95
N ALA A 107 6.64 5.28 3.46
CA ALA A 107 6.00 5.78 4.66
C ALA A 107 6.73 5.26 5.90
N THR A 108 7.44 6.13 6.59
CA THR A 108 8.26 5.81 7.76
C THR A 108 8.20 6.94 8.79
N THR A 109 8.34 6.60 10.07
CA THR A 109 8.40 7.60 11.15
C THR A 109 9.60 8.53 11.06
N LYS A 110 10.63 8.15 10.28
CA LYS A 110 11.85 8.92 10.03
C LYS A 110 11.88 9.57 8.65
N GLY A 111 10.74 9.59 7.95
CA GLY A 111 10.64 10.18 6.62
C GLY A 111 11.14 11.62 6.58
N THR A 112 11.76 11.99 5.48
CA THR A 112 12.37 13.31 5.29
C THR A 112 11.33 14.42 5.11
N HIS A 113 10.16 14.07 4.55
CA HIS A 113 9.09 15.03 4.25
C HIS A 113 7.82 14.72 5.05
N PRO A 114 7.11 15.71 5.58
CA PRO A 114 5.71 15.53 5.93
C PRO A 114 4.91 14.99 4.74
N TYR A 115 3.98 14.09 4.97
CA TYR A 115 3.18 13.50 3.88
C TYR A 115 2.35 14.55 3.11
N THR A 116 2.10 15.71 3.72
CA THR A 116 1.41 16.85 3.12
C THR A 116 2.25 17.67 2.15
N ASP A 117 3.57 17.53 2.22
CA ASP A 117 4.50 18.36 1.45
C ASP A 117 4.87 17.73 0.10
N VAL A 118 4.41 16.50 -0.13
CA VAL A 118 4.61 15.79 -1.40
C VAL A 118 3.39 15.94 -2.32
N ARG A 119 3.60 15.77 -3.60
CA ARG A 119 2.52 15.80 -4.62
C ARG A 119 2.24 14.40 -5.11
N PHE A 120 1.18 13.79 -4.60
CA PHE A 120 0.71 12.50 -5.08
C PHE A 120 0.13 12.60 -6.49
N LYS A 121 0.32 11.53 -7.27
CA LYS A 121 -0.26 11.37 -8.60
C LYS A 121 -0.97 10.03 -8.69
N ASP A 122 -1.79 9.92 -9.69
CA ASP A 122 -2.42 8.67 -10.05
C ASP A 122 -1.40 7.57 -10.29
N GLY A 123 -1.68 6.37 -9.80
CA GLY A 123 -0.80 5.23 -9.86
C GLY A 123 0.39 5.25 -8.89
N ASP A 124 0.54 6.26 -8.03
CA ASP A 124 1.60 6.28 -7.02
C ASP A 124 1.44 5.13 -6.02
N MET A 125 2.56 4.59 -5.59
CA MET A 125 2.67 3.49 -4.64
C MET A 125 3.18 4.00 -3.30
N ILE A 126 2.48 3.65 -2.21
CA ILE A 126 2.86 4.06 -0.86
C ILE A 126 3.20 2.81 -0.06
N LEU A 127 4.47 2.66 0.29
CA LEU A 127 5.02 1.48 0.95
C LEU A 127 5.05 1.68 2.47
N PHE A 128 4.47 0.71 3.18
CA PHE A 128 4.48 0.62 4.63
C PHE A 128 5.16 -0.67 5.06
N GLY A 129 5.96 -0.63 6.11
CA GLY A 129 6.63 -1.80 6.66
C GLY A 129 5.88 -2.48 7.79
N ARG A 130 6.56 -3.42 8.45
CA ARG A 130 6.07 -4.16 9.61
C ARG A 130 5.66 -3.23 10.74
N GLU A 131 4.65 -3.64 11.50
CA GLU A 131 4.21 -2.90 12.68
C GLU A 131 5.32 -2.77 13.74
N THR A 132 6.17 -3.79 13.87
CA THR A 132 7.23 -3.82 14.88
C THR A 132 8.53 -3.18 14.44
N ALA A 133 8.91 -3.30 13.15
CA ALA A 133 10.23 -2.93 12.64
C ALA A 133 10.23 -1.86 11.54
N GLY A 134 9.07 -1.57 10.94
CA GLY A 134 8.97 -0.71 9.76
C GLY A 134 9.50 -1.38 8.49
N LEU A 135 9.86 -0.58 7.50
CA LEU A 135 10.49 -1.05 6.26
C LEU A 135 11.92 -1.56 6.53
N PRO A 136 12.40 -2.57 5.78
CA PRO A 136 13.77 -3.06 5.90
C PRO A 136 14.78 -1.94 5.70
N ARG A 137 15.78 -1.85 6.58
CA ARG A 137 16.77 -0.74 6.55
C ARG A 137 17.61 -0.73 5.29
N ASP A 138 18.01 -1.92 4.83
CA ASP A 138 18.83 -2.07 3.63
C ASP A 138 18.03 -1.59 2.40
N PHE A 139 16.74 -1.94 2.32
CA PHE A 139 15.85 -1.45 1.27
C PHE A 139 15.71 0.08 1.27
N ILE A 140 15.58 0.70 2.45
CA ILE A 140 15.52 2.17 2.56
C ILE A 140 16.83 2.78 2.05
N GLY A 141 17.99 2.26 2.47
CA GLY A 141 19.30 2.74 2.07
C GLY A 141 19.52 2.63 0.55
N GLU A 142 19.24 1.47 -0.03
CA GLU A 142 19.33 1.26 -1.49
C GLU A 142 18.44 2.21 -2.28
N ARG A 143 17.25 2.51 -1.77
CA ARG A 143 16.32 3.44 -2.41
C ARG A 143 16.77 4.89 -2.33
N GLU A 144 17.35 5.30 -1.21
CA GLU A 144 17.91 6.64 -1.05
C GLU A 144 19.08 6.90 -2.00
N GLU A 145 19.85 5.87 -2.34
CA GLU A 145 20.98 5.95 -3.26
C GLU A 145 20.57 5.90 -4.74
N THR A 146 19.62 5.03 -5.09
CA THR A 146 19.31 4.69 -6.49
C THR A 146 18.15 5.47 -7.09
N ASP A 147 17.14 5.77 -6.29
CA ASP A 147 15.95 6.53 -6.68
C ASP A 147 15.40 7.19 -5.42
N PRO A 148 15.82 8.40 -5.12
CA PRO A 148 15.39 9.14 -3.93
C PRO A 148 13.93 9.56 -4.05
N GLY A 149 13.03 8.59 -4.23
CA GLY A 149 11.62 8.79 -4.01
C GLY A 149 11.44 9.32 -2.58
N PRO A 150 10.62 10.35 -2.35
CA PRO A 150 10.56 10.98 -1.05
C PRO A 150 10.07 9.97 0.00
N SER A 151 10.84 9.81 1.07
CA SER A 151 10.32 9.18 2.27
C SER A 151 9.40 10.17 2.99
N VAL A 152 8.20 9.69 3.36
CA VAL A 152 7.19 10.53 3.99
C VAL A 152 6.92 10.11 5.42
N ARG A 153 6.58 11.09 6.27
CA ARG A 153 6.17 10.86 7.65
C ARG A 153 4.87 11.56 7.98
N ILE A 154 4.14 11.00 8.93
CA ILE A 154 3.05 11.70 9.61
C ILE A 154 3.68 12.46 10.77
N PRO A 155 3.55 13.80 10.84
CA PRO A 155 4.03 14.57 11.98
C PRO A 155 3.37 14.10 13.28
N MET A 156 4.18 13.86 14.30
CA MET A 156 3.74 13.41 15.62
C MET A 156 4.34 14.30 16.71
N SER A 157 3.88 14.11 17.95
CA SER A 157 4.47 14.73 19.12
C SER A 157 5.98 14.49 19.22
N ALA A 158 6.72 15.49 19.71
CA ALA A 158 8.14 15.36 19.99
C ALA A 158 8.45 14.44 21.20
N ASP A 159 7.42 13.96 21.91
CA ASP A 159 7.61 13.02 23.02
C ASP A 159 8.10 11.67 22.49
N THR A 160 9.35 11.34 22.77
CA THR A 160 10.02 10.13 22.31
C THR A 160 9.40 8.82 22.80
N ARG A 161 8.51 8.87 23.78
CA ARG A 161 7.72 7.71 24.24
C ARG A 161 6.62 7.34 23.24
N LEU A 162 6.18 8.30 22.42
CA LEU A 162 5.18 8.12 21.36
C LEU A 162 5.90 7.84 20.04
N ARG A 163 6.14 6.55 19.74
CA ARG A 163 7.05 6.15 18.66
C ARG A 163 6.41 6.04 17.29
N SER A 164 5.14 5.66 17.23
CA SER A 164 4.42 5.42 15.97
C SER A 164 2.92 5.44 16.17
N LEU A 165 2.17 5.67 15.10
CA LEU A 165 0.75 5.39 15.01
C LEU A 165 0.51 3.92 14.64
N ASN A 166 -0.70 3.44 14.90
CA ASN A 166 -1.16 2.16 14.37
C ASN A 166 -1.05 2.15 12.83
N LEU A 167 -0.64 1.01 12.26
CA LEU A 167 -0.40 0.88 10.82
C LEU A 167 -1.66 1.25 10.00
N SER A 168 -2.83 0.72 10.35
CA SER A 168 -4.04 1.00 9.57
C SER A 168 -4.47 2.47 9.64
N ASN A 169 -4.23 3.14 10.77
CA ASN A 169 -4.44 4.58 10.89
C ASN A 169 -3.47 5.37 10.01
N SER A 170 -2.19 4.98 10.00
CA SER A 170 -1.17 5.61 9.17
C SER A 170 -1.50 5.50 7.68
N VAL A 171 -1.92 4.30 7.25
CA VAL A 171 -2.37 4.07 5.87
C VAL A 171 -3.58 4.96 5.54
N ALA A 172 -4.60 4.98 6.39
CA ALA A 172 -5.79 5.78 6.13
C ALA A 172 -5.46 7.28 6.00
N ILE A 173 -4.62 7.82 6.88
CA ILE A 173 -4.22 9.24 6.85
C ILE A 173 -3.54 9.58 5.51
N ILE A 174 -2.54 8.80 5.08
CA ILE A 174 -1.77 9.11 3.88
C ILE A 174 -2.60 8.81 2.61
N LEU A 175 -3.37 7.72 2.60
CA LEU A 175 -4.25 7.37 1.49
C LEU A 175 -5.28 8.48 1.21
N PHE A 176 -5.99 8.95 2.24
CA PHE A 176 -7.00 9.99 2.06
C PHE A 176 -6.40 11.35 1.70
N GLU A 177 -5.18 11.65 2.12
CA GLU A 177 -4.47 12.84 1.62
C GLU A 177 -4.11 12.68 0.14
N ALA A 178 -3.62 11.53 -0.30
CA ALA A 178 -3.36 11.27 -1.71
C ALA A 178 -4.64 11.42 -2.54
N LEU A 179 -5.74 10.82 -2.10
CA LEU A 179 -7.04 10.93 -2.77
C LEU A 179 -7.57 12.37 -2.77
N ARG A 180 -7.39 13.12 -1.70
CA ARG A 180 -7.75 14.55 -1.64
C ARG A 180 -7.00 15.36 -2.70
N GLN A 181 -5.71 15.09 -2.88
CA GLN A 181 -4.89 15.77 -3.91
C GLN A 181 -5.34 15.40 -5.33
N LEU A 182 -5.85 14.19 -5.52
CA LEU A 182 -6.39 13.70 -6.79
C LEU A 182 -7.84 14.13 -7.04
N GLY A 183 -8.48 14.82 -6.10
CA GLY A 183 -9.88 15.26 -6.22
C GLY A 183 -10.90 14.16 -5.96
N PHE A 184 -10.55 13.13 -5.18
CA PHE A 184 -11.40 11.98 -4.85
C PHE A 184 -12.02 11.31 -6.08
N PRO A 185 -11.21 10.81 -7.03
CA PRO A 185 -11.72 10.23 -8.27
C PRO A 185 -12.70 9.08 -7.96
N GLU A 186 -13.85 9.12 -8.61
CA GLU A 186 -14.95 8.12 -8.48
C GLU A 186 -15.55 7.97 -7.05
N LEU A 187 -15.26 8.89 -6.14
CA LEU A 187 -15.87 8.91 -4.79
C LEU A 187 -16.92 10.02 -4.68
N GLU A 188 -18.02 9.74 -3.95
CA GLU A 188 -19.12 10.67 -3.67
C GLU A 188 -18.99 11.34 -2.29
#